data_04b7370bd1c7bfa0a9264da1f6eadb63
#
_entry.id   04b7370bd1c7bfa0a9264da1f6eadb63
#
_cell.length_a   1.000
_cell.length_b   1.000
_cell.length_c   1.000
_cell.angle_alpha   90.00
_cell.angle_beta   90.00
_cell.angle_gamma   90.00
#
_symmetry.space_group_name_H-M   'P 1'
#
loop_
_entity.id
_entity.type
_entity.pdbx_description
1 polymer ?
#
loop_
_entity_poly.entity_id
_entity_poly.type
_entity_poly.pdbx_seq_one_letter_code
_entity_poly.pdbx_strand_id
1 'polypeptide(L)'
;DGWFDDFHKIFFEVGTPYMYGSKTSSNSFQNLEAKLKADKDCRYVYFASIQDLRGSSFVGGKFQKNDELFSAHWDLLVIDEAHEGTQTDLGDKVLKALIKKGTKTLSLSGTPFNLFGKFKQDDIYTWSYVDEQREKEKREKEHEGDHNPYGSLPRMNMFTYDLGPLF
;
A
#
# COMPACT_ATOMS: atom_id res chain seq x y z
N ASP A 1 5.47 10.85 -7.58
CA ASP A 1 4.71 9.66 -7.10
C ASP A 1 4.69 9.66 -5.59
N GLY A 2 3.54 10.02 -4.98
CA GLY A 2 3.37 10.25 -3.54
C GLY A 2 3.94 9.15 -2.64
N TRP A 3 3.83 7.88 -3.01
CA TRP A 3 4.38 6.77 -2.27
C TRP A 3 5.91 6.84 -2.08
N PHE A 4 6.67 7.22 -3.11
CA PHE A 4 8.12 7.35 -2.99
C PHE A 4 8.51 8.56 -2.17
N ASP A 5 7.75 9.66 -2.25
CA ASP A 5 7.98 10.84 -1.44
C ASP A 5 7.76 10.54 0.04
N ASP A 6 6.74 9.77 0.39
CA ASP A 6 6.46 9.36 1.76
C ASP A 6 7.50 8.36 2.28
N PHE A 7 7.88 7.37 1.49
CA PHE A 7 8.99 6.48 1.83
C PHE A 7 10.27 7.23 2.05
N HIS A 8 10.59 8.21 1.18
CA HIS A 8 11.80 9.01 1.32
C HIS A 8 11.83 9.77 2.64
N LYS A 9 10.73 10.42 3.02
CA LYS A 9 10.61 11.11 4.31
C LYS A 9 10.85 10.16 5.48
N ILE A 10 10.17 9.02 5.52
CA ILE A 10 10.27 8.04 6.61
C ILE A 10 11.69 7.49 6.72
N PHE A 11 12.30 7.06 5.64
CA PHE A 11 13.64 6.48 5.67
C PHE A 11 14.74 7.53 5.93
N PHE A 12 14.53 8.76 5.52
CA PHE A 12 15.42 9.87 5.85
C PHE A 12 15.44 10.14 7.35
N GLU A 13 14.26 10.19 7.99
CA GLU A 13 14.14 10.41 9.43
C GLU A 13 14.79 9.30 10.27
N VAL A 14 14.66 8.03 9.83
CA VAL A 14 15.29 6.90 10.54
C VAL A 14 16.73 6.62 10.12
N GLY A 15 17.30 7.42 9.21
CA GLY A 15 18.68 7.29 8.75
C GLY A 15 19.00 5.95 8.05
N THR A 16 18.00 5.28 7.50
CA THR A 16 18.17 3.96 6.86
C THR A 16 18.32 4.13 5.35
N PRO A 17 19.46 3.75 4.75
CA PRO A 17 19.61 3.79 3.30
C PRO A 17 18.69 2.77 2.63
N TYR A 18 18.04 3.17 1.56
CA TYR A 18 17.23 2.31 0.74
C TYR A 18 17.29 2.73 -0.73
N MET A 19 16.92 1.83 -1.60
CA MET A 19 16.75 2.08 -3.03
C MET A 19 15.30 1.82 -3.41
N TYR A 20 14.82 2.51 -4.41
CA TYR A 20 13.47 2.30 -4.93
C TYR A 20 13.47 2.21 -6.45
N GLY A 21 12.46 1.56 -6.97
CA GLY A 21 12.25 1.43 -8.41
C GLY A 21 10.81 1.11 -8.77
N SER A 22 10.53 1.28 -10.04
CA SER A 22 9.28 0.88 -10.68
C SER A 22 9.54 0.62 -12.17
N LYS A 23 8.57 0.08 -12.87
CA LYS A 23 8.66 -0.13 -14.31
C LYS A 23 8.90 1.17 -15.09
N THR A 24 8.38 2.29 -14.60
CA THR A 24 8.45 3.61 -15.26
C THR A 24 9.60 4.47 -14.75
N SER A 25 10.29 4.06 -13.70
CA SER A 25 11.44 4.77 -13.18
C SER A 25 12.72 4.39 -13.92
N SER A 26 13.75 5.22 -13.80
CA SER A 26 15.11 4.93 -14.28
C SER A 26 15.73 3.71 -13.58
N ASN A 27 15.22 3.32 -12.42
CA ASN A 27 15.61 2.14 -11.66
C ASN A 27 14.67 0.97 -11.99
N SER A 28 14.95 0.26 -13.08
CA SER A 28 14.28 -1.01 -13.37
C SER A 28 14.66 -2.06 -12.32
N PHE A 29 13.87 -3.14 -12.21
CA PHE A 29 14.17 -4.21 -11.27
C PHE A 29 15.53 -4.87 -11.55
N GLN A 30 15.92 -5.02 -12.80
CA GLN A 30 17.22 -5.57 -13.16
C GLN A 30 18.39 -4.73 -12.62
N ASN A 31 18.29 -3.41 -12.69
CA ASN A 31 19.29 -2.51 -12.11
C ASN A 31 19.33 -2.62 -10.59
N LEU A 32 18.19 -2.73 -9.93
CA LEU A 32 18.10 -2.95 -8.50
C LEU A 32 18.70 -4.29 -8.10
N GLU A 33 18.39 -5.36 -8.82
CA GLU A 33 18.92 -6.70 -8.56
C GLU A 33 20.46 -6.75 -8.65
N ALA A 34 21.03 -6.08 -9.65
CA ALA A 34 22.49 -5.99 -9.78
C ALA A 34 23.13 -5.28 -8.57
N LYS A 35 22.52 -4.21 -8.08
CA LYS A 35 23.00 -3.47 -6.90
C LYS A 35 22.83 -4.27 -5.61
N LEU A 36 21.74 -5.01 -5.45
CA LEU A 36 21.52 -5.91 -4.31
C LEU A 36 22.52 -7.05 -4.25
N LYS A 37 22.92 -7.59 -5.40
CA LYS A 37 23.97 -8.60 -5.48
C LYS A 37 25.34 -8.03 -5.06
N ALA A 38 25.56 -6.74 -5.30
CA ALA A 38 26.78 -6.05 -4.91
C ALA A 38 26.80 -5.62 -3.42
N ASP A 39 25.65 -5.29 -2.87
CA ASP A 39 25.48 -4.83 -1.48
C ASP A 39 24.33 -5.58 -0.79
N LYS A 40 24.70 -6.54 0.06
CA LYS A 40 23.73 -7.39 0.76
C LYS A 40 22.93 -6.67 1.86
N ASP A 41 23.43 -5.55 2.33
CA ASP A 41 22.78 -4.74 3.35
C ASP A 41 21.85 -3.68 2.75
N CYS A 42 21.85 -3.55 1.42
CA CYS A 42 20.97 -2.64 0.71
C CYS A 42 19.50 -3.10 0.84
N ARG A 43 18.66 -2.17 1.23
CA ARG A 43 17.20 -2.34 1.24
C ARG A 43 16.59 -1.69 0.02
N TYR A 44 15.48 -2.25 -0.48
CA TYR A 44 14.81 -1.65 -1.63
C TYR A 44 13.29 -1.79 -1.56
N VAL A 45 12.64 -0.85 -2.21
CA VAL A 45 11.19 -0.82 -2.40
C VAL A 45 10.91 -0.83 -3.89
N TYR A 46 10.05 -1.71 -4.34
CA TYR A 46 9.63 -1.76 -5.74
C TYR A 46 8.13 -1.57 -5.85
N PHE A 47 7.72 -0.61 -6.67
CA PHE A 47 6.33 -0.34 -6.96
C PHE A 47 5.90 -1.03 -8.26
N ALA A 48 4.85 -1.83 -8.19
CA ALA A 48 4.26 -2.51 -9.33
C ALA A 48 2.74 -2.40 -9.32
N SER A 49 2.15 -2.19 -10.49
CA SER A 49 0.69 -2.22 -10.60
C SER A 49 0.21 -3.66 -10.80
N ILE A 50 -0.89 -4.02 -10.15
CA ILE A 50 -1.48 -5.35 -10.28
C ILE A 50 -1.93 -5.64 -11.71
N GLN A 51 -2.35 -4.61 -12.46
CA GLN A 51 -2.73 -4.74 -13.86
C GLN A 51 -1.54 -5.15 -14.74
N ASP A 52 -0.35 -4.60 -14.46
CA ASP A 52 0.86 -4.98 -15.18
C ASP A 52 1.30 -6.41 -14.83
N LEU A 53 1.25 -6.77 -13.57
CA LEU A 53 1.60 -8.10 -13.08
C LEU A 53 0.69 -9.20 -13.63
N ARG A 54 -0.61 -8.97 -13.71
CA ARG A 54 -1.60 -9.88 -14.32
C ARG A 54 -1.31 -10.21 -15.77
N GLY A 55 -0.68 -9.29 -16.50
CA GLY A 55 -0.30 -9.50 -17.91
C GLY A 55 0.82 -10.51 -18.08
N SER A 56 1.55 -10.90 -17.04
CA SER A 56 2.65 -11.84 -17.11
C SER A 56 2.19 -13.27 -17.39
N SER A 57 2.90 -13.95 -18.29
CA SER A 57 2.71 -15.38 -18.55
C SER A 57 2.98 -16.26 -17.31
N PHE A 58 3.77 -15.77 -16.37
CA PHE A 58 4.05 -16.43 -15.09
C PHE A 58 2.78 -16.74 -14.28
N VAL A 59 1.77 -15.90 -14.40
CA VAL A 59 0.47 -16.05 -13.71
C VAL A 59 -0.68 -16.36 -14.66
N GLY A 60 -0.37 -16.71 -15.92
CA GLY A 60 -1.35 -17.06 -16.95
C GLY A 60 -1.78 -15.89 -17.83
N GLY A 61 -1.06 -14.78 -17.81
CA GLY A 61 -1.21 -13.68 -18.74
C GLY A 61 -0.59 -14.00 -20.13
N LYS A 62 -0.58 -13.00 -21.02
CA LYS A 62 -0.18 -13.19 -22.43
C LYS A 62 1.27 -12.80 -22.71
N PHE A 63 1.96 -12.12 -21.80
CA PHE A 63 3.24 -11.50 -22.06
C PHE A 63 4.35 -12.10 -21.20
N GLN A 64 5.51 -12.38 -21.81
CA GLN A 64 6.72 -12.70 -21.06
C GLN A 64 7.30 -11.42 -20.46
N LYS A 65 6.96 -11.16 -19.19
CA LYS A 65 7.42 -9.99 -18.47
C LYS A 65 7.31 -10.22 -16.96
N ASN A 66 8.07 -9.44 -16.20
CA ASN A 66 8.05 -9.43 -14.74
C ASN A 66 8.47 -10.75 -14.06
N ASP A 67 9.15 -11.65 -14.78
CA ASP A 67 9.57 -12.97 -14.28
C ASP A 67 10.54 -12.81 -13.10
N GLU A 68 11.39 -11.78 -13.14
CA GLU A 68 12.33 -11.45 -12.08
C GLU A 68 11.59 -11.04 -10.79
N LEU A 69 10.49 -10.28 -10.90
CA LEU A 69 9.67 -9.87 -9.76
C LEU A 69 9.02 -11.08 -9.07
N PHE A 70 8.52 -12.03 -9.85
CA PHE A 70 7.94 -13.27 -9.33
C PHE A 70 9.00 -14.22 -8.78
N SER A 71 10.20 -14.17 -9.32
CA SER A 71 11.33 -15.01 -8.86
C SER A 71 11.99 -14.48 -7.61
N ALA A 72 11.96 -13.16 -7.38
CA ALA A 72 12.52 -12.52 -6.19
C ALA A 72 11.85 -12.97 -4.89
N HIS A 73 12.59 -12.88 -3.79
CA HIS A 73 12.04 -13.03 -2.44
C HIS A 73 11.72 -11.64 -1.88
N TRP A 74 10.50 -11.48 -1.44
CA TRP A 74 10.00 -10.24 -0.84
C TRP A 74 9.75 -10.47 0.66
N ASP A 75 10.34 -9.62 1.51
CA ASP A 75 10.12 -9.71 2.96
C ASP A 75 8.74 -9.15 3.34
N LEU A 76 8.31 -8.10 2.64
CA LEU A 76 7.02 -7.46 2.85
C LEU A 76 6.35 -7.17 1.51
N LEU A 77 5.09 -7.52 1.39
CA LEU A 77 4.20 -7.16 0.29
C LEU A 77 3.11 -6.21 0.81
N VAL A 78 3.13 -4.97 0.37
CA VAL A 78 2.09 -3.98 0.65
C VAL A 78 1.11 -3.96 -0.51
N ILE A 79 -0.17 -4.14 -0.21
CA ILE A 79 -1.25 -4.19 -1.20
C ILE A 79 -2.16 -3.01 -0.92
N ASP A 80 -2.03 -1.98 -1.76
CA ASP A 80 -2.90 -0.81 -1.70
C ASP A 80 -4.22 -1.09 -2.40
N GLU A 81 -5.29 -0.48 -1.93
CA GLU A 81 -6.66 -0.70 -2.39
C GLU A 81 -7.02 -2.18 -2.49
N ALA A 82 -6.69 -2.93 -1.42
CA ALA A 82 -6.81 -4.39 -1.41
C ALA A 82 -8.26 -4.92 -1.65
N HIS A 83 -9.27 -4.06 -1.53
CA HIS A 83 -10.66 -4.37 -1.86
C HIS A 83 -10.92 -4.41 -3.37
N GLU A 84 -10.05 -3.75 -4.17
CA GLU A 84 -10.11 -3.77 -5.62
C GLU A 84 -9.13 -4.80 -6.18
N GLY A 85 -9.36 -5.27 -7.36
CA GLY A 85 -8.37 -5.99 -8.16
C GLY A 85 -7.80 -7.29 -7.60
N THR A 86 -7.71 -7.47 -6.28
CA THR A 86 -7.21 -8.71 -5.66
C THR A 86 -8.26 -9.82 -5.62
N GLN A 87 -9.53 -9.50 -5.82
CA GLN A 87 -10.65 -10.44 -5.77
C GLN A 87 -10.92 -11.13 -7.11
N THR A 88 -10.16 -10.83 -8.15
CA THR A 88 -10.24 -11.56 -9.42
C THR A 88 -9.31 -12.76 -9.37
N ASP A 89 -9.65 -13.83 -10.08
CA ASP A 89 -8.82 -15.04 -10.17
C ASP A 89 -7.36 -14.75 -10.57
N LEU A 90 -7.15 -13.79 -11.46
CA LEU A 90 -5.80 -13.38 -11.87
C LEU A 90 -5.09 -12.56 -10.79
N GLY A 91 -5.81 -11.73 -10.05
CA GLY A 91 -5.24 -10.99 -8.92
C GLY A 91 -4.78 -11.93 -7.81
N ASP A 92 -5.58 -12.91 -7.47
CA ASP A 92 -5.25 -13.94 -6.50
C ASP A 92 -4.02 -14.78 -6.92
N LYS A 93 -3.91 -15.12 -8.21
CA LYS A 93 -2.72 -15.80 -8.76
C LYS A 93 -1.46 -14.94 -8.65
N VAL A 94 -1.56 -13.63 -8.88
CA VAL A 94 -0.43 -12.70 -8.71
C VAL A 94 0.05 -12.70 -7.27
N LEU A 95 -0.87 -12.56 -6.30
CA LEU A 95 -0.52 -12.55 -4.89
C LEU A 95 0.11 -13.88 -4.46
N LYS A 96 -0.48 -15.01 -4.84
CA LYS A 96 0.05 -16.35 -4.54
C LYS A 96 1.45 -16.58 -5.13
N ALA A 97 1.74 -16.00 -6.29
CA ALA A 97 3.05 -16.11 -6.92
C ALA A 97 4.12 -15.24 -6.24
N LEU A 98 3.73 -14.10 -5.68
CA LEU A 98 4.63 -13.18 -4.97
C LEU A 98 4.85 -13.57 -3.50
N ILE A 99 3.85 -14.16 -2.84
CA ILE A 99 3.94 -14.56 -1.43
C ILE A 99 4.69 -15.89 -1.34
N LYS A 100 5.87 -15.85 -0.76
CA LYS A 100 6.71 -17.00 -0.50
C LYS A 100 6.82 -17.27 1.00
N LYS A 101 7.48 -18.36 1.38
CA LYS A 101 7.74 -18.67 2.80
C LYS A 101 8.52 -17.52 3.47
N GLY A 102 7.94 -16.90 4.48
CA GLY A 102 8.53 -15.77 5.21
C GLY A 102 8.06 -14.39 4.73
N THR A 103 7.42 -14.26 3.57
CA THR A 103 6.84 -13.00 3.11
C THR A 103 5.70 -12.58 4.04
N LYS A 104 5.78 -11.38 4.59
CA LYS A 104 4.70 -10.72 5.32
C LYS A 104 3.82 -9.95 4.35
N THR A 105 2.54 -9.81 4.67
CA THR A 105 1.59 -9.04 3.85
C THR A 105 0.93 -7.94 4.66
N LEU A 106 0.77 -6.78 4.08
CA LEU A 106 0.00 -5.66 4.62
C LEU A 106 -1.01 -5.24 3.57
N SER A 107 -2.30 -5.36 3.90
CA SER A 107 -3.39 -4.95 3.03
C SER A 107 -3.95 -3.61 3.52
N LEU A 108 -3.97 -2.62 2.65
CA LEU A 108 -4.51 -1.29 2.91
C LEU A 108 -5.82 -1.12 2.14
N SER A 109 -6.80 -0.49 2.76
CA SER A 109 -8.08 -0.20 2.11
C SER A 109 -8.83 0.90 2.83
N GLY A 110 -9.33 1.88 2.07
CA GLY A 110 -10.27 2.88 2.58
C GLY A 110 -11.69 2.35 2.76
N THR A 111 -12.04 1.23 2.11
CA THR A 111 -13.38 0.60 2.14
C THR A 111 -13.29 -0.91 2.37
N PRO A 112 -12.89 -1.36 3.57
CA PRO A 112 -12.49 -2.74 3.83
C PRO A 112 -13.65 -3.72 4.06
N PHE A 113 -14.90 -3.35 3.79
CA PHE A 113 -16.11 -4.12 4.18
C PHE A 113 -16.08 -5.57 3.70
N ASN A 114 -15.53 -5.85 2.54
CA ASN A 114 -15.42 -7.20 1.97
C ASN A 114 -14.13 -7.93 2.37
N LEU A 115 -13.26 -7.30 3.16
CA LEU A 115 -11.99 -7.86 3.63
C LEU A 115 -12.07 -8.36 5.07
N PHE A 116 -12.94 -7.83 5.91
CA PHE A 116 -12.98 -8.14 7.34
C PHE A 116 -13.09 -9.64 7.64
N GLY A 117 -13.81 -10.40 6.83
CA GLY A 117 -13.93 -11.85 7.00
C GLY A 117 -12.68 -12.67 6.63
N LYS A 118 -11.65 -12.04 6.06
CA LYS A 118 -10.42 -12.70 5.61
C LYS A 118 -9.30 -12.66 6.64
N PHE A 119 -9.41 -11.82 7.66
CA PHE A 119 -8.40 -11.57 8.67
C PHE A 119 -8.92 -11.85 10.08
N LYS A 120 -8.04 -12.20 11.00
CA LYS A 120 -8.38 -12.27 12.41
C LYS A 120 -8.50 -10.85 12.97
N GLN A 121 -9.33 -10.67 13.98
CA GLN A 121 -9.57 -9.34 14.58
C GLN A 121 -8.27 -8.68 15.08
N ASP A 122 -7.35 -9.47 15.64
CA ASP A 122 -6.07 -8.99 16.16
C ASP A 122 -5.08 -8.58 15.04
N ASP A 123 -5.34 -8.98 13.80
CA ASP A 123 -4.54 -8.63 12.63
C ASP A 123 -5.10 -7.39 11.89
N ILE A 124 -6.18 -6.78 12.41
CA ILE A 124 -6.85 -5.64 11.80
C ILE A 124 -6.59 -4.37 12.62
N TYR A 125 -6.05 -3.36 11.95
CA TYR A 125 -5.97 -2.00 12.48
C TYR A 125 -6.93 -1.10 11.70
N THR A 126 -7.74 -0.32 12.41
CA THR A 126 -8.66 0.63 11.80
C THR A 126 -8.34 2.05 12.27
N TRP A 127 -8.34 2.97 11.33
CA TRP A 127 -8.22 4.41 11.58
C TRP A 127 -9.31 5.12 10.78
N SER A 128 -10.32 5.58 11.47
CA SER A 128 -11.51 6.17 10.87
C SER A 128 -11.46 7.69 10.89
N TYR A 129 -12.33 8.32 10.09
CA TYR A 129 -12.57 9.76 10.16
C TYR A 129 -12.88 10.24 11.58
N VAL A 130 -13.63 9.44 12.35
CA VAL A 130 -13.96 9.78 13.75
C VAL A 130 -12.70 9.78 14.63
N ASP A 131 -11.78 8.84 14.40
CA ASP A 131 -10.52 8.78 15.13
C ASP A 131 -9.63 9.98 14.79
N GLU A 132 -9.57 10.37 13.52
CA GLU A 132 -8.87 11.59 13.09
C GLU A 132 -9.43 12.85 13.72
N GLN A 133 -10.75 13.02 13.76
CA GLN A 133 -11.38 14.20 14.38
C GLN A 133 -11.15 14.22 15.89
N ARG A 134 -11.19 13.07 16.55
CA ARG A 134 -10.85 12.98 17.98
C ARG A 134 -9.40 13.35 18.26
N GLU A 135 -8.47 12.84 17.46
CA GLU A 135 -7.06 13.16 17.64
C GLU A 135 -6.76 14.64 17.32
N LYS A 136 -7.44 15.20 16.31
CA LYS A 136 -7.39 16.65 16.03
C LYS A 136 -7.79 17.47 17.23
N GLU A 137 -8.98 17.21 17.82
CA GLU A 137 -9.49 17.92 18.97
C GLU A 137 -8.61 17.74 20.23
N LYS A 138 -8.05 16.54 20.41
CA LYS A 138 -7.15 16.25 21.52
C LYS A 138 -5.88 17.07 21.43
N ARG A 139 -5.25 17.11 20.24
CA ARG A 139 -4.01 17.89 20.04
C ARG A 139 -4.23 19.39 20.15
N GLU A 140 -5.38 19.91 19.71
CA GLU A 140 -5.72 21.31 19.89
C GLU A 140 -5.82 21.71 21.38
N LYS A 141 -6.24 20.78 22.25
CA LYS A 141 -6.38 21.01 23.70
C LYS A 141 -5.10 20.79 24.49
N GLU A 142 -4.34 19.75 24.13
CA GLU A 142 -3.18 19.30 24.92
C GLU A 142 -1.86 19.96 24.47
N HIS A 143 -1.81 20.45 23.23
CA HIS A 143 -0.62 21.01 22.58
C HIS A 143 -0.92 22.34 21.90
N GLU A 144 -1.47 23.29 22.70
CA GLU A 144 -1.80 24.63 22.20
C GLU A 144 -0.54 25.35 21.70
N GLY A 145 -0.53 25.69 20.40
CA GLY A 145 0.60 26.33 19.73
C GLY A 145 1.54 25.41 18.96
N ASP A 146 1.44 24.08 19.11
CA ASP A 146 2.21 23.13 18.34
C ASP A 146 1.55 22.82 16.98
N HIS A 147 2.36 22.36 16.03
CA HIS A 147 1.86 21.94 14.73
C HIS A 147 0.93 20.73 14.88
N ASN A 148 -0.33 20.91 14.52
CA ASN A 148 -1.30 19.81 14.49
C ASN A 148 -1.35 19.20 13.08
N PRO A 149 -0.85 17.97 12.86
CA PRO A 149 -0.86 17.34 11.54
C PRO A 149 -2.28 17.09 10.99
N TYR A 150 -3.28 17.05 11.87
CA TYR A 150 -4.69 16.89 11.50
C TYR A 150 -5.41 18.24 11.32
N GLY A 151 -4.74 19.36 11.56
CA GLY A 151 -5.34 20.70 11.55
C GLY A 151 -6.01 21.07 10.23
N SER A 152 -5.42 20.62 9.11
CA SER A 152 -5.93 20.87 7.74
C SER A 152 -7.08 19.96 7.33
N LEU A 153 -7.39 18.89 8.09
CA LEU A 153 -8.47 17.97 7.74
C LEU A 153 -9.84 18.65 7.89
N PRO A 154 -10.66 18.69 6.83
CA PRO A 154 -11.97 19.30 6.89
C PRO A 154 -12.94 18.48 7.74
N ARG A 155 -13.87 19.16 8.39
CA ARG A 155 -15.00 18.49 9.04
C ARG A 155 -16.01 18.04 7.98
N MET A 156 -16.36 16.76 8.00
CA MET A 156 -17.40 16.20 7.14
C MET A 156 -18.78 16.63 7.69
N ASN A 157 -19.59 17.23 6.83
CA ASN A 157 -21.00 17.49 7.12
C ASN A 157 -21.82 16.59 6.21
N MET A 158 -22.59 15.70 6.81
CA MET A 158 -23.50 14.80 6.08
C MET A 158 -24.91 15.41 6.09
N PHE A 159 -25.45 15.64 4.91
CA PHE A 159 -26.84 16.08 4.73
C PHE A 159 -27.65 14.92 4.14
N THR A 160 -28.70 14.52 4.84
CA THR A 160 -29.67 13.58 4.31
C THR A 160 -30.80 14.35 3.63
N TYR A 161 -31.12 13.98 2.41
CA TYR A 161 -32.26 14.52 1.67
C TYR A 161 -33.35 13.47 1.62
N ASP A 162 -34.48 13.76 2.25
CA ASP A 162 -35.65 12.91 2.12
C ASP A 162 -36.43 13.34 0.87
N LEU A 163 -36.37 12.50 -0.14
CA LEU A 163 -37.28 12.60 -1.30
C LEU A 163 -38.64 12.09 -0.81
N GLY A 164 -39.43 12.93 -0.17
CA GLY A 164 -40.78 12.59 0.20
C GLY A 164 -41.54 11.99 -0.99
N PRO A 165 -42.63 11.25 -0.76
CA PRO A 165 -43.35 10.57 -1.83
C PRO A 165 -43.76 11.59 -2.91
N LEU A 166 -43.09 11.53 -4.03
CA LEU A 166 -43.35 12.35 -5.23
C LEU A 166 -44.58 11.86 -6.01
N PHE A 167 -45.26 10.81 -5.48
CA PHE A 167 -46.47 10.24 -6.09
C PHE A 167 -47.43 9.68 -5.04
#